data_faefb06839c92b8ad297daa9e5b4f78f
#
_entry.id   faefb06839c92b8ad297daa9e5b4f78f
#
_cell.length_a   1.000
_cell.length_b   1.000
_cell.length_c   1.000
_cell.angle_alpha   90.00
_cell.angle_beta   90.00
_cell.angle_gamma   90.00
#
_symmetry.space_group_name_H-M   'P 1'
#
loop_
_entity.id
_entity.type
_entity.pdbx_description
1 polymer ?
#
loop_
_entity_poly.entity_id
_entity_poly.type
_entity_poly.pdbx_seq_one_letter_code
_entity_poly.pdbx_strand_id
1 'polypeptide(L)'
;MEVREGRADEAETLSALVLRSKASWGYDAAFLAACAPELRIRAEEVAVRRIVVAQDARGGVLGVASLEGEPPTAALGLLFVEPAAIGRGVGRLLYREVVRRAAELGVGRLVIDADPHAAGFYRAMGAAVGDDACGVEELVRFEVAPVPLPEWARAWTGGAPAVHVGNVADFHAQFGDGEGDRERRAAADHYACLAAFCSPEPAALVLPRVVPHGWIERVGRELGWSAVEVYDGLVGPGGGGLVDALRGRPALLGRLAETGLPWVAWGWTRALGEVTGRALGEGELRYESKSAAHELFAGILARGGHPRIVLPGQWRARTRREAVRLLGARVRAGEATVVKTEHGVGGSGTFIVTPRRVREAGGVRAVLRRLPRGPLLVEEYVPGPERDAAGGPRDLTCDGFVDADGRVWVVGGAVMEVRDGCYAGATVGPSVVPAWAERPLVAFGRAVGRELADSGYRGWFDVDFVADGSGRLAPTETNLRLTGPSVAFMVAARLDALRGAGHLVRIVDRVGLGARLPEAPFDDLCRELARECAGLGAVFVPAIPTGAFEPSPWLGFLVAARDPEVLDAAEALVRAGARRVGADFAGLEEDGAGSRR
;
A
#
# COMPACT_ATOMS: atom_id res chain seq x y z
N MET A 1 11.45 19.82 12.89
CA MET A 1 11.31 19.20 14.24
C MET A 1 12.09 17.92 14.23
N GLU A 2 12.87 17.65 15.25
CA GLU A 2 13.64 16.41 15.42
C GLU A 2 13.44 15.87 16.84
N VAL A 3 13.72 14.59 17.05
CA VAL A 3 13.73 13.97 18.39
C VAL A 3 15.17 13.62 18.75
N ARG A 4 15.52 13.90 19.98
CA ARG A 4 16.81 13.54 20.57
C ARG A 4 16.62 12.99 21.99
N GLU A 5 17.67 12.47 22.56
CA GLU A 5 17.70 12.11 23.98
C GLU A 5 17.60 13.35 24.88
N GLY A 6 16.88 13.21 25.98
CA GLY A 6 16.84 14.22 27.03
C GLY A 6 18.19 14.30 27.76
N ARG A 7 18.52 15.48 28.27
CA ARG A 7 19.74 15.71 29.04
C ARG A 7 19.41 15.93 30.50
N ALA A 8 20.29 15.49 31.39
CA ALA A 8 20.12 15.64 32.83
C ALA A 8 20.00 17.11 33.27
N ASP A 9 20.70 18.01 32.61
CA ASP A 9 20.64 19.46 32.86
C ASP A 9 19.34 20.14 32.44
N GLU A 10 18.50 19.43 31.66
CA GLU A 10 17.17 19.91 31.22
C GLU A 10 16.03 19.52 32.16
N ALA A 11 16.27 18.69 33.19
CA ALA A 11 15.24 18.08 34.03
C ALA A 11 14.22 19.09 34.61
N GLU A 12 14.67 20.27 35.04
CA GLU A 12 13.78 21.33 35.54
C GLU A 12 12.91 21.93 34.42
N THR A 13 13.51 22.19 33.27
CA THR A 13 12.80 22.72 32.08
C THR A 13 11.75 21.73 31.60
N LEU A 14 12.07 20.43 31.57
CA LEU A 14 11.15 19.35 31.17
C LEU A 14 10.01 19.19 32.18
N SER A 15 10.31 19.24 33.49
CA SER A 15 9.26 19.23 34.53
C SER A 15 8.30 20.40 34.41
N ALA A 16 8.82 21.59 34.16
CA ALA A 16 8.00 22.78 33.95
C ALA A 16 7.11 22.67 32.69
N LEU A 17 7.61 22.06 31.59
CA LEU A 17 6.82 21.78 30.40
C LEU A 17 5.68 20.81 30.71
N VAL A 18 5.97 19.71 31.40
CA VAL A 18 4.97 18.70 31.80
C VAL A 18 3.82 19.34 32.55
N LEU A 19 4.12 20.17 33.53
CA LEU A 19 3.12 20.88 34.33
C LEU A 19 2.31 21.89 33.49
N ARG A 20 2.95 22.67 32.61
CA ARG A 20 2.23 23.57 31.69
C ARG A 20 1.31 22.81 30.75
N SER A 21 1.77 21.70 30.22
CA SER A 21 0.98 20.83 29.36
C SER A 21 -0.25 20.29 30.09
N LYS A 22 -0.08 19.76 31.31
CA LYS A 22 -1.18 19.26 32.14
C LYS A 22 -2.16 20.36 32.50
N ALA A 23 -1.68 21.54 32.87
CA ALA A 23 -2.51 22.69 33.22
C ALA A 23 -3.37 23.20 32.04
N SER A 24 -2.92 23.03 30.81
CA SER A 24 -3.67 23.47 29.62
C SER A 24 -5.01 22.73 29.41
N TRP A 25 -5.24 21.66 30.14
CA TRP A 25 -6.47 20.83 30.07
C TRP A 25 -7.58 21.28 31.02
N GLY A 26 -7.33 22.36 31.79
CA GLY A 26 -8.35 23.00 32.65
C GLY A 26 -8.46 22.41 34.04
N TYR A 27 -7.51 21.63 34.49
CA TYR A 27 -7.43 21.14 35.87
C TYR A 27 -7.20 22.28 36.86
N ASP A 28 -7.81 22.19 38.03
CA ASP A 28 -7.63 23.18 39.09
C ASP A 28 -6.23 23.15 39.74
N ALA A 29 -5.89 24.21 40.46
CA ALA A 29 -4.57 24.34 41.06
C ALA A 29 -4.29 23.28 42.17
N ALA A 30 -5.33 22.79 42.86
CA ALA A 30 -5.16 21.80 43.90
C ALA A 30 -4.83 20.43 43.30
N PHE A 31 -5.49 20.04 42.24
CA PHE A 31 -5.19 18.84 41.47
C PHE A 31 -3.78 18.88 40.87
N LEU A 32 -3.40 19.99 40.26
CA LEU A 32 -2.07 20.15 39.67
C LEU A 32 -0.96 20.08 40.75
N ALA A 33 -1.20 20.66 41.91
CA ALA A 33 -0.26 20.57 43.03
C ALA A 33 -0.12 19.13 43.56
N ALA A 34 -1.20 18.35 43.59
CA ALA A 34 -1.18 16.94 43.97
C ALA A 34 -0.40 16.06 42.98
N CYS A 35 -0.55 16.31 41.66
CA CYS A 35 0.17 15.57 40.62
C CYS A 35 1.66 15.99 40.46
N ALA A 36 2.02 17.19 40.87
CA ALA A 36 3.37 17.76 40.61
C ALA A 36 4.54 16.87 41.10
N PRO A 37 4.49 16.19 42.25
CA PRO A 37 5.58 15.30 42.69
C PRO A 37 5.82 14.11 41.75
N GLU A 38 4.74 13.51 41.21
CA GLU A 38 4.80 12.36 40.29
C GLU A 38 5.23 12.75 38.88
N LEU A 39 4.87 13.97 38.45
CA LEU A 39 5.19 14.50 37.14
C LEU A 39 6.60 15.15 37.10
N ARG A 40 7.27 15.25 38.23
CA ARG A 40 8.61 15.82 38.31
C ARG A 40 9.65 14.88 37.71
N ILE A 41 10.47 15.40 36.84
CA ILE A 41 11.64 14.71 36.25
C ILE A 41 12.88 15.12 37.05
N ARG A 42 13.63 14.15 37.54
CA ARG A 42 14.91 14.38 38.22
C ARG A 42 16.06 14.12 37.26
N ALA A 43 17.17 14.80 37.46
CA ALA A 43 18.32 14.68 36.58
C ALA A 43 18.84 13.23 36.45
N GLU A 44 18.89 12.49 37.56
CA GLU A 44 19.29 11.09 37.60
C GLU A 44 18.30 10.13 36.92
N GLU A 45 17.04 10.53 36.76
CA GLU A 45 15.99 9.73 36.13
C GLU A 45 15.98 9.83 34.60
N VAL A 46 16.57 10.87 34.02
CA VAL A 46 16.49 11.15 32.58
C VAL A 46 16.97 9.96 31.74
N ALA A 47 18.11 9.40 32.08
CA ALA A 47 18.67 8.25 31.38
C ALA A 47 17.90 6.96 31.71
N VAL A 48 17.51 6.73 32.97
CA VAL A 48 16.82 5.54 33.44
C VAL A 48 15.43 5.42 32.79
N ARG A 49 14.70 6.53 32.73
CA ARG A 49 13.38 6.63 32.07
C ARG A 49 13.48 6.78 30.56
N ARG A 50 14.67 6.69 29.96
CA ARG A 50 14.91 6.82 28.51
C ARG A 50 14.15 8.00 27.92
N ILE A 51 14.30 9.17 28.55
CA ILE A 51 13.56 10.38 28.15
C ILE A 51 14.02 10.84 26.76
N VAL A 52 13.04 11.13 25.91
CA VAL A 52 13.23 11.74 24.59
C VAL A 52 12.54 13.09 24.53
N VAL A 53 13.13 14.00 23.76
CA VAL A 53 12.70 15.38 23.64
C VAL A 53 12.50 15.71 22.15
N ALA A 54 11.36 16.26 21.80
CA ALA A 54 11.13 16.88 20.50
C ALA A 54 11.56 18.35 20.56
N GLN A 55 12.39 18.81 19.60
CA GLN A 55 12.86 20.17 19.51
C GLN A 55 12.61 20.80 18.14
N ASP A 56 12.52 22.12 18.10
CA ASP A 56 12.47 22.88 16.86
C ASP A 56 13.88 23.10 16.25
N ALA A 57 13.95 23.74 15.07
CA ALA A 57 15.23 24.03 14.40
C ALA A 57 16.14 25.00 15.17
N ARG A 58 15.63 25.66 16.21
CA ARG A 58 16.40 26.57 17.07
C ARG A 58 16.81 25.95 18.40
N GLY A 59 16.49 24.66 18.60
CA GLY A 59 16.75 23.91 19.82
C GLY A 59 15.70 24.11 20.94
N GLY A 60 14.61 24.82 20.66
CA GLY A 60 13.50 24.99 21.61
C GLY A 60 12.77 23.67 21.85
N VAL A 61 12.56 23.31 23.12
CA VAL A 61 11.85 22.08 23.51
C VAL A 61 10.35 22.23 23.25
N LEU A 62 9.79 21.32 22.44
CA LEU A 62 8.37 21.28 22.05
C LEU A 62 7.57 20.21 22.78
N GLY A 63 8.23 19.20 23.34
CA GLY A 63 7.59 18.12 24.04
C GLY A 63 8.58 17.07 24.56
N VAL A 64 8.09 16.19 25.41
CA VAL A 64 8.86 15.16 26.12
C VAL A 64 8.07 13.87 26.17
N ALA A 65 8.75 12.73 26.05
CA ALA A 65 8.20 11.40 26.32
C ALA A 65 9.21 10.52 27.05
N SER A 66 8.74 9.46 27.73
CA SER A 66 9.59 8.47 28.37
C SER A 66 9.21 7.04 28.02
N LEU A 67 10.20 6.15 27.97
CA LEU A 67 10.05 4.71 27.85
C LEU A 67 10.57 4.04 29.13
N GLU A 68 9.69 3.48 29.92
CA GLU A 68 9.98 3.01 31.27
C GLU A 68 9.79 1.50 31.39
N GLY A 69 10.68 0.84 32.14
CA GLY A 69 10.65 -0.60 32.32
C GLY A 69 11.52 -1.37 31.32
N GLU A 70 11.45 -2.69 31.40
CA GLU A 70 12.27 -3.62 30.59
C GLU A 70 11.38 -4.68 29.92
N PRO A 71 11.85 -5.33 28.84
CA PRO A 71 11.10 -6.43 28.24
C PRO A 71 10.71 -7.51 29.27
N PRO A 72 9.58 -8.19 29.08
CA PRO A 72 8.69 -8.13 27.91
C PRO A 72 7.66 -7.00 27.95
N THR A 73 7.49 -6.29 29.09
CA THR A 73 6.49 -5.25 29.27
C THR A 73 7.12 -3.94 29.75
N ALA A 74 6.88 -2.87 29.01
CA ALA A 74 7.33 -1.53 29.35
C ALA A 74 6.15 -0.55 29.33
N ALA A 75 6.36 0.68 29.78
CA ALA A 75 5.36 1.74 29.80
C ALA A 75 5.82 2.98 29.05
N LEU A 76 4.88 3.65 28.38
CA LEU A 76 4.99 5.03 27.98
C LEU A 76 4.58 5.89 29.21
N GLY A 77 5.56 6.26 30.03
CA GLY A 77 5.31 6.91 31.32
C GLY A 77 4.97 8.39 31.19
N LEU A 78 5.61 9.09 30.25
CA LEU A 78 5.37 10.50 29.96
C LEU A 78 5.13 10.69 28.47
N LEU A 79 4.16 11.52 28.10
CA LEU A 79 4.02 12.12 26.79
C LEU A 79 3.31 13.46 26.93
N PHE A 80 4.08 14.54 26.92
CA PHE A 80 3.58 15.89 27.11
C PHE A 80 4.12 16.81 26.02
N VAL A 81 3.27 17.74 25.57
CA VAL A 81 3.58 18.67 24.49
C VAL A 81 3.37 20.10 24.98
N GLU A 82 4.31 21.00 24.68
CA GLU A 82 4.17 22.42 24.96
C GLU A 82 2.82 22.93 24.42
N PRO A 83 1.98 23.64 25.21
CA PRO A 83 0.65 24.04 24.79
C PRO A 83 0.61 24.75 23.44
N ALA A 84 1.57 25.64 23.15
CA ALA A 84 1.70 26.34 21.88
C ALA A 84 2.05 25.45 20.67
N ALA A 85 2.48 24.19 20.93
CA ALA A 85 2.86 23.21 19.91
C ALA A 85 1.83 22.08 19.74
N ILE A 86 0.75 22.08 20.53
CA ILE A 86 -0.36 21.10 20.38
C ILE A 86 -1.01 21.28 18.99
N GLY A 87 -1.40 20.15 18.36
CA GLY A 87 -1.95 20.14 17.00
C GLY A 87 -0.90 20.20 15.88
N ARG A 88 0.37 20.45 16.19
CA ARG A 88 1.47 20.55 15.21
C ARG A 88 2.18 19.21 14.93
N GLY A 89 1.68 18.10 15.46
CA GLY A 89 2.23 16.76 15.24
C GLY A 89 3.34 16.32 16.20
N VAL A 90 3.71 17.14 17.20
CA VAL A 90 4.77 16.85 18.19
C VAL A 90 4.48 15.56 18.97
N GLY A 91 3.26 15.41 19.49
CA GLY A 91 2.86 14.20 20.22
C GLY A 91 2.95 12.93 19.37
N ARG A 92 2.55 12.99 18.10
CA ARG A 92 2.67 11.88 17.14
C ARG A 92 4.14 11.50 16.90
N LEU A 93 5.01 12.49 16.77
CA LEU A 93 6.45 12.28 16.59
C LEU A 93 7.07 11.58 17.79
N LEU A 94 6.78 12.06 19.01
CA LEU A 94 7.27 11.45 20.25
C LEU A 94 6.73 10.03 20.47
N TYR A 95 5.45 9.81 20.23
CA TYR A 95 4.82 8.48 20.33
C TYR A 95 5.53 7.46 19.43
N ARG A 96 5.71 7.80 18.15
CA ARG A 96 6.40 6.93 17.17
C ARG A 96 7.83 6.60 17.59
N GLU A 97 8.55 7.57 18.15
CA GLU A 97 9.90 7.34 18.64
C GLU A 97 9.92 6.38 19.84
N VAL A 98 8.97 6.51 20.76
CA VAL A 98 8.86 5.57 21.89
C VAL A 98 8.51 4.16 21.42
N VAL A 99 7.55 4.01 20.48
CA VAL A 99 7.18 2.70 19.91
C VAL A 99 8.39 2.07 19.19
N ARG A 100 9.15 2.85 18.41
CA ARG A 100 10.37 2.40 17.73
C ARG A 100 11.41 1.89 18.72
N ARG A 101 11.70 2.66 19.77
CA ARG A 101 12.66 2.27 20.81
C ARG A 101 12.20 1.04 21.60
N ALA A 102 10.92 0.95 21.91
CA ALA A 102 10.34 -0.22 22.54
C ALA A 102 10.52 -1.49 21.69
N ALA A 103 10.28 -1.38 20.37
CA ALA A 103 10.51 -2.48 19.43
C ALA A 103 11.99 -2.91 19.37
N GLU A 104 12.92 -1.94 19.34
CA GLU A 104 14.37 -2.21 19.31
C GLU A 104 14.87 -2.88 20.59
N LEU A 105 14.26 -2.55 21.73
CA LEU A 105 14.55 -3.21 23.02
C LEU A 105 13.92 -4.59 23.15
N GLY A 106 13.05 -5.01 22.23
CA GLY A 106 12.34 -6.28 22.31
C GLY A 106 11.14 -6.28 23.26
N VAL A 107 10.56 -5.11 23.53
CA VAL A 107 9.32 -4.98 24.30
C VAL A 107 8.18 -5.60 23.53
N GLY A 108 7.52 -6.60 24.09
CA GLY A 108 6.35 -7.24 23.48
C GLY A 108 5.04 -6.52 23.77
N ARG A 109 4.96 -5.79 24.89
CA ARG A 109 3.77 -5.06 25.33
C ARG A 109 4.16 -3.69 25.90
N LEU A 110 3.74 -2.62 25.25
CA LEU A 110 3.89 -1.24 25.71
C LEU A 110 2.55 -0.78 26.31
N VAL A 111 2.53 -0.50 27.60
CA VAL A 111 1.34 -0.04 28.34
C VAL A 111 1.34 1.49 28.42
N ILE A 112 0.16 2.08 28.35
CA ILE A 112 -0.04 3.53 28.38
C ILE A 112 -1.23 3.83 29.28
N ASP A 113 -0.98 4.43 30.43
CA ASP A 113 -2.04 4.91 31.33
C ASP A 113 -2.32 6.37 30.98
N ALA A 114 -3.35 6.58 30.19
CA ALA A 114 -3.66 7.86 29.56
C ALA A 114 -4.68 8.65 30.35
N ASP A 115 -4.43 9.95 30.46
CA ASP A 115 -5.45 10.91 30.86
C ASP A 115 -6.67 10.82 29.91
N PRO A 116 -7.93 10.87 30.39
CA PRO A 116 -9.12 10.83 29.55
C PRO A 116 -9.12 11.84 28.40
N HIS A 117 -8.56 13.05 28.63
CA HIS A 117 -8.40 14.05 27.57
C HIS A 117 -7.47 13.62 26.45
N ALA A 118 -6.50 12.74 26.71
CA ALA A 118 -5.57 12.18 25.71
C ALA A 118 -6.10 10.90 25.06
N ALA A 119 -7.19 10.30 25.54
CA ALA A 119 -7.68 9.01 25.03
C ALA A 119 -7.96 9.03 23.52
N GLY A 120 -8.51 10.13 22.99
CA GLY A 120 -8.73 10.33 21.56
C GLY A 120 -7.44 10.31 20.75
N PHE A 121 -6.34 10.85 21.30
CA PHE A 121 -5.02 10.80 20.66
C PHE A 121 -4.50 9.37 20.55
N TYR A 122 -4.54 8.59 21.61
CA TYR A 122 -4.03 7.22 21.61
C TYR A 122 -4.84 6.30 20.69
N ARG A 123 -6.18 6.45 20.67
CA ARG A 123 -7.02 5.75 19.66
C ARG A 123 -6.63 6.12 18.23
N ALA A 124 -6.44 7.40 17.94
CA ALA A 124 -5.99 7.86 16.63
C ALA A 124 -4.58 7.36 16.27
N MET A 125 -3.75 7.07 17.26
CA MET A 125 -2.44 6.41 17.09
C MET A 125 -2.56 4.89 16.97
N GLY A 126 -3.77 4.32 17.09
CA GLY A 126 -4.05 2.90 16.94
C GLY A 126 -3.71 2.06 18.18
N ALA A 127 -3.56 2.65 19.35
CA ALA A 127 -3.42 1.90 20.58
C ALA A 127 -4.78 1.24 20.95
N ALA A 128 -4.75 -0.04 21.31
CA ALA A 128 -5.93 -0.76 21.76
C ALA A 128 -6.26 -0.42 23.21
N VAL A 129 -7.54 -0.40 23.57
CA VAL A 129 -7.94 -0.29 24.99
C VAL A 129 -7.59 -1.60 25.67
N GLY A 130 -6.83 -1.53 26.75
CA GLY A 130 -6.43 -2.70 27.53
C GLY A 130 -7.57 -3.26 28.38
N ASP A 131 -7.56 -4.57 28.62
CA ASP A 131 -8.58 -5.26 29.42
C ASP A 131 -8.37 -5.08 30.93
N ASP A 132 -7.15 -4.76 31.34
CA ASP A 132 -6.82 -4.57 32.78
C ASP A 132 -7.26 -3.17 33.24
N ALA A 133 -8.00 -3.10 34.34
CA ALA A 133 -8.32 -1.82 34.98
C ALA A 133 -7.02 -1.10 35.39
N CYS A 134 -6.90 0.17 35.04
CA CYS A 134 -5.83 1.00 35.60
C CYS A 134 -6.04 1.11 37.11
N GLY A 135 -4.97 0.95 37.90
CA GLY A 135 -5.04 1.07 39.35
C GLY A 135 -5.42 2.47 39.86
N VAL A 136 -5.59 3.43 38.97
CA VAL A 136 -6.05 4.79 39.23
C VAL A 136 -7.40 4.96 38.51
N GLU A 137 -8.47 5.22 39.24
CA GLU A 137 -9.87 5.23 38.77
C GLU A 137 -10.14 6.22 37.61
N GLU A 138 -9.25 7.18 37.34
CA GLU A 138 -9.44 8.23 36.36
C GLU A 138 -8.65 8.05 35.05
N LEU A 139 -7.78 7.01 34.92
CA LEU A 139 -6.95 6.82 33.73
C LEU A 139 -7.51 5.73 32.80
N VAL A 140 -7.32 5.91 31.51
CA VAL A 140 -7.69 4.92 30.49
C VAL A 140 -6.43 4.17 30.06
N ARG A 141 -6.43 2.84 30.26
CA ARG A 141 -5.31 1.99 29.84
C ARG A 141 -5.37 1.69 28.35
N PHE A 142 -4.27 1.91 27.68
CA PHE A 142 -4.03 1.49 26.30
C PHE A 142 -2.83 0.57 26.22
N GLU A 143 -2.83 -0.25 25.16
CA GLU A 143 -1.77 -1.20 24.88
C GLU A 143 -1.36 -1.17 23.41
N VAL A 144 -0.07 -1.41 23.20
CA VAL A 144 0.55 -1.50 21.87
C VAL A 144 1.51 -2.69 21.87
N ALA A 145 1.56 -3.45 20.79
CA ALA A 145 2.59 -4.44 20.53
C ALA A 145 3.66 -3.83 19.58
N PRO A 146 4.75 -3.27 20.13
CA PRO A 146 5.79 -2.65 19.30
C PRO A 146 6.49 -3.71 18.45
N VAL A 147 6.68 -3.43 17.15
CA VAL A 147 7.42 -4.30 16.26
C VAL A 147 8.34 -3.47 15.36
N PRO A 148 9.55 -3.95 15.04
CA PRO A 148 10.40 -3.31 14.05
C PRO A 148 9.84 -3.52 12.65
N LEU A 149 10.34 -2.77 11.66
CA LEU A 149 10.11 -3.12 10.26
C LEU A 149 10.48 -4.60 10.02
N PRO A 150 9.63 -5.38 9.36
CA PRO A 150 9.91 -6.79 9.09
C PRO A 150 11.20 -6.96 8.27
N GLU A 151 11.87 -8.09 8.44
CA GLU A 151 13.15 -8.36 7.81
C GLU A 151 13.09 -8.23 6.28
N TRP A 152 12.01 -8.72 5.66
CA TRP A 152 11.82 -8.60 4.23
C TRP A 152 11.74 -7.13 3.76
N ALA A 153 11.07 -6.24 4.53
CA ALA A 153 10.94 -4.83 4.15
C ALA A 153 12.28 -4.09 4.25
N ARG A 154 13.12 -4.47 5.21
CA ARG A 154 14.51 -3.98 5.28
C ARG A 154 15.37 -4.55 4.16
N ALA A 155 15.24 -5.84 3.86
CA ALA A 155 16.01 -6.48 2.79
C ALA A 155 15.70 -5.91 1.40
N TRP A 156 14.46 -5.45 1.18
CA TRP A 156 14.03 -4.88 -0.10
C TRP A 156 14.89 -3.69 -0.58
N THR A 157 15.30 -2.82 0.32
CA THR A 157 16.12 -1.63 0.02
C THR A 157 17.46 -1.63 0.75
N GLY A 158 17.87 -2.75 1.35
CA GLY A 158 19.06 -2.81 2.20
C GLY A 158 18.94 -1.97 3.48
N GLY A 159 17.72 -1.66 3.92
CA GLY A 159 17.45 -0.83 5.10
C GLY A 159 17.64 0.68 4.88
N ALA A 160 17.91 1.11 3.65
CA ALA A 160 18.06 2.52 3.29
C ALA A 160 16.77 3.10 2.70
N PRO A 161 16.53 4.43 2.83
CA PRO A 161 15.56 5.12 2.01
C PRO A 161 15.88 4.96 0.52
N ALA A 162 14.89 5.10 -0.38
CA ALA A 162 15.08 4.78 -1.79
C ALA A 162 14.57 5.88 -2.73
N VAL A 163 15.13 5.91 -3.95
CA VAL A 163 14.60 6.69 -5.07
C VAL A 163 13.53 5.87 -5.76
N HIS A 164 12.29 6.32 -5.71
CA HIS A 164 11.15 5.63 -6.30
C HIS A 164 10.82 6.17 -7.70
N VAL A 165 10.61 5.28 -8.66
CA VAL A 165 10.32 5.64 -10.06
C VAL A 165 8.95 5.10 -10.47
N GLY A 166 8.02 6.01 -10.78
CA GLY A 166 6.66 5.70 -11.22
C GLY A 166 6.57 5.38 -12.71
N ASN A 167 7.35 4.44 -13.20
CA ASN A 167 7.46 4.09 -14.62
C ASN A 167 6.43 3.04 -15.08
N VAL A 168 5.20 3.11 -14.56
CA VAL A 168 4.11 2.16 -14.85
C VAL A 168 3.84 2.06 -16.34
N ALA A 169 3.70 3.20 -17.01
CA ALA A 169 3.43 3.25 -18.45
C ALA A 169 4.59 2.66 -19.28
N ASP A 170 5.85 2.95 -18.91
CA ASP A 170 7.03 2.42 -19.61
C ASP A 170 7.15 0.90 -19.43
N PHE A 171 6.86 0.40 -18.22
CA PHE A 171 6.90 -1.04 -17.98
C PHE A 171 5.89 -1.79 -18.85
N HIS A 172 4.67 -1.30 -18.96
CA HIS A 172 3.64 -1.94 -19.76
C HIS A 172 3.89 -1.79 -21.27
N ALA A 173 4.44 -0.65 -21.69
CA ALA A 173 4.72 -0.38 -23.12
C ALA A 173 5.73 -1.37 -23.72
N GLN A 174 6.64 -1.94 -22.93
CA GLN A 174 7.63 -2.91 -23.45
C GLN A 174 7.01 -4.24 -23.93
N PHE A 175 5.74 -4.52 -23.57
CA PHE A 175 5.01 -5.73 -23.96
C PHE A 175 3.87 -5.46 -24.94
N GLY A 176 3.68 -4.22 -25.39
CA GLY A 176 2.55 -3.78 -26.21
C GLY A 176 2.88 -3.68 -27.69
N ASP A 177 1.86 -3.92 -28.53
CA ASP A 177 1.96 -3.85 -30.01
C ASP A 177 1.72 -2.42 -30.57
N GLY A 178 1.75 -1.37 -29.75
CA GLY A 178 1.67 0.03 -30.16
C GLY A 178 0.28 0.57 -30.54
N GLU A 179 -0.73 -0.24 -30.84
CA GLU A 179 -2.09 0.23 -31.13
C GLU A 179 -2.92 0.44 -29.84
N GLY A 180 -3.47 1.63 -29.64
CA GLY A 180 -4.27 2.02 -28.47
C GLY A 180 -3.45 2.55 -27.29
N ASP A 181 -2.21 2.98 -27.52
CA ASP A 181 -1.19 3.26 -26.49
C ASP A 181 -1.48 4.53 -25.68
N ARG A 182 -2.11 5.55 -26.26
CA ARG A 182 -2.28 6.86 -25.60
C ARG A 182 -3.21 6.82 -24.39
N GLU A 183 -4.40 6.20 -24.51
CA GLU A 183 -5.36 6.12 -23.39
C GLU A 183 -4.85 5.19 -22.27
N ARG A 184 -4.26 4.05 -22.66
CA ARG A 184 -3.63 3.13 -21.69
C ARG A 184 -2.46 3.79 -20.98
N ARG A 185 -1.63 4.55 -21.70
CA ARG A 185 -0.52 5.31 -21.10
C ARG A 185 -1.03 6.37 -20.15
N ALA A 186 -2.02 7.16 -20.53
CA ALA A 186 -2.63 8.16 -19.67
C ALA A 186 -3.22 7.57 -18.40
N ALA A 187 -3.88 6.40 -18.48
CA ALA A 187 -4.35 5.67 -17.31
C ALA A 187 -3.18 5.19 -16.43
N ALA A 188 -2.15 4.58 -17.03
CA ALA A 188 -0.96 4.09 -16.31
C ALA A 188 -0.18 5.22 -15.63
N ASP A 189 -0.17 6.43 -16.19
CA ASP A 189 0.47 7.60 -15.61
C ASP A 189 -0.20 8.07 -14.30
N HIS A 190 -1.50 7.80 -14.09
CA HIS A 190 -2.14 8.01 -12.79
C HIS A 190 -1.67 7.00 -11.75
N TYR A 191 -1.56 5.72 -12.14
CA TYR A 191 -1.05 4.67 -11.27
C TYR A 191 0.41 4.88 -10.85
N ALA A 192 1.16 5.71 -11.56
CA ALA A 192 2.51 6.10 -11.18
C ALA A 192 2.59 6.72 -9.77
N CYS A 193 1.49 7.29 -9.25
CA CYS A 193 1.41 7.77 -7.86
C CYS A 193 1.67 6.64 -6.84
N LEU A 194 1.32 5.39 -7.16
CA LEU A 194 1.57 4.24 -6.30
C LEU A 194 3.07 4.00 -6.05
N ALA A 195 3.94 4.56 -6.89
CA ALA A 195 5.38 4.54 -6.66
C ALA A 195 5.77 5.18 -5.32
N ALA A 196 5.00 6.10 -4.78
CA ALA A 196 5.24 6.66 -3.45
C ALA A 196 5.36 5.58 -2.35
N PHE A 197 4.74 4.42 -2.57
CA PHE A 197 4.65 3.33 -1.60
C PHE A 197 5.48 2.09 -2.00
N CYS A 198 6.43 2.22 -2.92
CA CYS A 198 7.25 1.10 -3.41
C CYS A 198 8.28 0.59 -2.39
N SER A 199 8.52 1.30 -1.32
CA SER A 199 9.25 0.87 -0.14
C SER A 199 8.70 1.58 1.12
N PRO A 200 9.08 1.14 2.33
CA PRO A 200 8.62 1.79 3.55
C PRO A 200 9.08 3.25 3.70
N GLU A 201 10.20 3.64 3.07
CA GLU A 201 10.79 4.97 3.19
C GLU A 201 11.29 5.51 1.84
N PRO A 202 10.48 6.34 1.15
CA PRO A 202 10.93 7.07 -0.02
C PRO A 202 11.86 8.23 0.38
N ALA A 203 12.97 8.41 -0.34
CA ALA A 203 13.81 9.61 -0.25
C ALA A 203 13.51 10.59 -1.38
N ALA A 204 13.28 10.05 -2.57
CA ALA A 204 12.88 10.82 -3.74
C ALA A 204 11.81 10.08 -4.53
N LEU A 205 10.93 10.82 -5.17
CA LEU A 205 9.85 10.30 -5.99
C LEU A 205 9.90 10.93 -7.39
N VAL A 206 9.97 10.09 -8.41
CA VAL A 206 10.08 10.49 -9.82
C VAL A 206 8.81 10.08 -10.56
N LEU A 207 8.02 11.06 -11.02
CA LEU A 207 6.67 10.85 -11.55
C LEU A 207 6.46 11.50 -12.92
N PRO A 208 5.67 10.86 -13.82
CA PRO A 208 5.34 11.42 -15.12
C PRO A 208 4.43 12.64 -15.05
N ARG A 209 3.44 12.65 -14.14
CA ARG A 209 2.42 13.69 -13.99
C ARG A 209 2.67 14.55 -12.76
N VAL A 210 2.22 15.80 -12.84
CA VAL A 210 2.16 16.68 -11.66
C VAL A 210 1.18 16.10 -10.65
N VAL A 211 1.60 16.07 -9.37
CA VAL A 211 0.76 15.65 -8.26
C VAL A 211 0.22 16.86 -7.49
N PRO A 212 -0.93 16.72 -6.79
CA PRO A 212 -1.50 17.82 -6.01
C PRO A 212 -0.53 18.33 -4.94
N HIS A 213 -0.49 19.64 -4.77
CA HIS A 213 0.33 20.28 -3.75
C HIS A 213 0.04 19.72 -2.34
N GLY A 214 1.07 19.48 -1.54
CA GLY A 214 0.95 18.96 -0.17
C GLY A 214 0.51 17.49 -0.06
N TRP A 215 0.36 16.76 -1.19
CA TRP A 215 -0.01 15.35 -1.15
C TRP A 215 1.04 14.51 -0.42
N ILE A 216 2.32 14.61 -0.84
CA ILE A 216 3.40 13.81 -0.24
C ILE A 216 3.63 14.16 1.23
N GLU A 217 3.53 15.42 1.61
CA GLU A 217 3.63 15.87 3.00
C GLU A 217 2.51 15.27 3.87
N ARG A 218 1.30 15.14 3.30
CA ARG A 218 0.16 14.51 3.98
C ARG A 218 0.39 13.02 4.16
N VAL A 219 0.74 12.31 3.09
CA VAL A 219 1.05 10.89 3.13
C VAL A 219 2.23 10.62 4.07
N GLY A 220 3.29 11.40 3.96
CA GLY A 220 4.47 11.30 4.83
C GLY A 220 4.15 11.52 6.30
N ARG A 221 3.20 12.41 6.61
CA ARG A 221 2.73 12.63 7.97
C ARG A 221 2.02 11.41 8.54
N GLU A 222 1.19 10.73 7.74
CA GLU A 222 0.52 9.49 8.17
C GLU A 222 1.49 8.31 8.27
N LEU A 223 2.40 8.16 7.31
CA LEU A 223 3.35 7.05 7.25
C LEU A 223 4.70 7.34 7.93
N GLY A 224 4.86 8.52 8.55
CA GLY A 224 6.08 8.88 9.29
C GLY A 224 7.33 8.94 8.42
N TRP A 225 7.19 9.32 7.15
CA TRP A 225 8.34 9.50 6.27
C TRP A 225 9.15 10.73 6.66
N SER A 226 10.42 10.69 6.39
CA SER A 226 11.30 11.87 6.36
C SER A 226 10.90 12.80 5.20
N ALA A 227 11.60 13.89 4.99
CA ALA A 227 11.37 14.75 3.83
C ALA A 227 11.63 13.95 2.55
N VAL A 228 10.67 14.00 1.62
CA VAL A 228 10.74 13.32 0.32
C VAL A 228 10.91 14.38 -0.77
N GLU A 229 11.94 14.24 -1.59
CA GLU A 229 12.10 15.09 -2.78
C GLU A 229 11.15 14.61 -3.89
N VAL A 230 10.36 15.52 -4.47
CA VAL A 230 9.39 15.15 -5.52
C VAL A 230 9.81 15.78 -6.84
N TYR A 231 9.98 14.95 -7.85
CA TYR A 231 10.25 15.29 -9.25
C TYR A 231 9.10 14.80 -10.10
N ASP A 232 8.10 15.64 -10.27
CA ASP A 232 6.85 15.32 -10.95
C ASP A 232 6.67 16.13 -12.26
N GLY A 233 5.61 15.82 -13.01
CA GLY A 233 5.32 16.51 -14.28
C GLY A 233 6.40 16.36 -15.34
N LEU A 234 7.21 15.30 -15.26
CA LEU A 234 8.36 15.13 -16.15
C LEU A 234 7.97 14.80 -17.59
N VAL A 235 6.77 14.26 -17.82
CA VAL A 235 6.23 13.92 -19.14
C VAL A 235 5.20 14.96 -19.54
N GLY A 236 5.49 15.69 -20.62
CA GLY A 236 4.56 16.68 -21.18
C GLY A 236 3.39 16.02 -21.94
N PRO A 237 2.33 16.81 -22.26
CA PRO A 237 1.21 16.32 -23.07
C PRO A 237 1.67 15.73 -24.40
N GLY A 238 1.37 14.46 -24.68
CA GLY A 238 1.81 13.76 -25.89
C GLY A 238 3.27 13.38 -25.92
N GLY A 239 3.99 13.51 -24.79
CA GLY A 239 5.39 13.11 -24.64
C GLY A 239 5.60 11.59 -24.65
N GLY A 240 6.87 11.20 -24.71
CA GLY A 240 7.34 9.81 -24.60
C GLY A 240 7.13 9.21 -23.20
N GLY A 241 7.89 8.18 -22.86
CA GLY A 241 7.88 7.58 -21.51
C GLY A 241 8.61 8.43 -20.47
N LEU A 242 8.40 8.10 -19.20
CA LEU A 242 9.11 8.72 -18.08
C LEU A 242 10.63 8.50 -18.18
N VAL A 243 11.06 7.32 -18.63
CA VAL A 243 12.48 7.00 -18.79
C VAL A 243 13.14 7.88 -19.87
N ASP A 244 12.45 8.16 -20.97
CA ASP A 244 12.96 9.08 -21.99
C ASP A 244 13.02 10.52 -21.47
N ALA A 245 12.03 10.91 -20.67
CA ALA A 245 12.02 12.21 -20.02
C ALA A 245 13.18 12.37 -19.02
N LEU A 246 13.55 11.30 -18.31
CA LEU A 246 14.72 11.26 -17.41
C LEU A 246 16.03 11.37 -18.23
N ARG A 247 16.18 10.61 -19.33
CA ARG A 247 17.33 10.70 -20.24
C ARG A 247 17.59 12.11 -20.73
N GLY A 248 16.51 12.85 -21.01
CA GLY A 248 16.58 14.25 -21.42
C GLY A 248 16.99 15.22 -20.30
N ARG A 249 17.20 14.75 -19.05
CA ARG A 249 17.51 15.58 -17.88
C ARG A 249 18.77 15.09 -17.13
N PRO A 250 19.96 15.21 -17.73
CA PRO A 250 21.20 14.67 -17.15
C PRO A 250 21.54 15.27 -15.79
N ALA A 251 21.19 16.53 -15.53
CA ALA A 251 21.41 17.16 -14.23
C ALA A 251 20.56 16.51 -13.11
N LEU A 252 19.30 16.16 -13.40
CA LEU A 252 18.44 15.43 -12.46
C LEU A 252 18.99 14.02 -12.20
N LEU A 253 19.38 13.31 -13.27
CA LEU A 253 19.98 11.98 -13.12
C LEU A 253 21.27 12.02 -12.29
N GLY A 254 22.15 12.99 -12.55
CA GLY A 254 23.37 13.19 -11.77
C GLY A 254 23.06 13.41 -10.28
N ARG A 255 22.13 14.32 -9.98
CA ARG A 255 21.70 14.58 -8.59
C ARG A 255 21.16 13.32 -7.89
N LEU A 256 20.31 12.55 -8.55
CA LEU A 256 19.75 11.32 -7.99
C LEU A 256 20.83 10.24 -7.81
N ALA A 257 21.75 10.10 -8.76
CA ALA A 257 22.87 9.16 -8.67
C ALA A 257 23.86 9.53 -7.54
N GLU A 258 24.14 10.82 -7.34
CA GLU A 258 25.01 11.32 -6.28
C GLU A 258 24.51 10.99 -4.87
N THR A 259 23.21 10.72 -4.68
CA THR A 259 22.67 10.29 -3.38
C THR A 259 23.21 8.93 -2.95
N GLY A 260 23.66 8.08 -3.87
CA GLY A 260 24.04 6.69 -3.61
C GLY A 260 22.90 5.78 -3.13
N LEU A 261 21.66 6.26 -3.16
CA LEU A 261 20.49 5.53 -2.68
C LEU A 261 20.04 4.46 -3.69
N PRO A 262 19.44 3.36 -3.21
CA PRO A 262 18.89 2.34 -4.08
C PRO A 262 17.72 2.90 -4.91
N TRP A 263 17.61 2.44 -6.16
CA TRP A 263 16.50 2.75 -7.04
C TRP A 263 15.45 1.66 -6.96
N VAL A 264 14.21 2.07 -6.73
CA VAL A 264 13.04 1.18 -6.72
C VAL A 264 12.10 1.62 -7.84
N ALA A 265 12.03 0.83 -8.89
CA ALA A 265 11.12 1.02 -10.00
C ALA A 265 9.78 0.31 -9.74
N TRP A 266 8.69 0.83 -10.30
CA TRP A 266 7.45 0.07 -10.38
C TRP A 266 7.68 -1.29 -11.06
N GLY A 267 8.37 -1.28 -12.19
CA GLY A 267 8.86 -2.46 -12.87
C GLY A 267 10.11 -2.12 -13.68
N TRP A 268 11.06 -3.04 -13.73
CA TRP A 268 12.30 -2.81 -14.43
C TRP A 268 12.12 -2.92 -15.95
N THR A 269 12.65 -1.94 -16.66
CA THR A 269 12.75 -1.96 -18.12
C THR A 269 14.22 -1.86 -18.53
N ARG A 270 14.57 -2.37 -19.72
CA ARG A 270 15.93 -2.23 -20.25
C ARG A 270 16.35 -0.76 -20.29
N ALA A 271 15.43 0.11 -20.76
CA ALA A 271 15.69 1.54 -20.85
C ALA A 271 15.98 2.20 -19.49
N LEU A 272 15.26 1.82 -18.43
CA LEU A 272 15.53 2.32 -17.08
C LEU A 272 16.83 1.73 -16.52
N GLY A 273 17.12 0.47 -16.81
CA GLY A 273 18.38 -0.17 -16.42
C GLY A 273 19.60 0.56 -17.01
N GLU A 274 19.55 0.94 -18.29
CA GLU A 274 20.60 1.74 -18.94
C GLU A 274 20.83 3.10 -18.27
N VAL A 275 19.75 3.73 -17.82
CA VAL A 275 19.80 5.04 -17.16
C VAL A 275 20.36 4.94 -15.74
N THR A 276 20.05 3.86 -15.03
CA THR A 276 20.45 3.67 -13.63
C THR A 276 21.71 2.83 -13.45
N GLY A 277 22.26 2.29 -14.53
CA GLY A 277 23.42 1.41 -14.51
C GLY A 277 23.12 -0.06 -14.12
N ARG A 278 21.83 -0.44 -14.03
CA ARG A 278 21.43 -1.82 -13.80
C ARG A 278 21.33 -2.58 -15.13
N ALA A 279 22.17 -3.61 -15.31
CA ALA A 279 22.02 -4.52 -16.45
C ALA A 279 20.83 -5.47 -16.21
N LEU A 280 19.88 -5.51 -17.16
CA LEU A 280 18.84 -6.54 -17.19
C LEU A 280 19.31 -7.72 -18.04
N GLY A 281 19.19 -8.92 -17.49
CA GLY A 281 19.49 -10.16 -18.20
C GLY A 281 18.51 -10.41 -19.35
N GLU A 282 19.00 -11.06 -20.39
CA GLU A 282 18.13 -11.51 -21.48
C GLU A 282 17.18 -12.59 -20.95
N GLY A 283 15.87 -12.37 -21.07
CA GLY A 283 14.84 -13.27 -20.51
C GLY A 283 14.50 -13.06 -19.03
N GLU A 284 15.08 -12.07 -18.33
CA GLU A 284 14.75 -11.75 -16.93
C GLU A 284 13.25 -11.57 -16.71
N LEU A 285 12.52 -10.98 -17.67
CA LEU A 285 11.07 -10.80 -17.62
C LEU A 285 10.28 -11.88 -18.40
N ARG A 286 10.90 -13.03 -18.72
CA ARG A 286 10.25 -14.08 -19.51
C ARG A 286 8.89 -14.49 -18.95
N TYR A 287 8.80 -14.60 -17.64
CA TYR A 287 7.61 -15.11 -16.97
C TYR A 287 6.52 -14.03 -16.71
N GLU A 288 6.71 -12.79 -17.17
CA GLU A 288 5.63 -11.81 -17.31
C GLU A 288 4.64 -12.24 -18.42
N SER A 289 5.07 -13.13 -19.34
CA SER A 289 4.21 -13.79 -20.32
C SER A 289 3.36 -14.86 -19.65
N LYS A 290 2.02 -14.81 -19.85
CA LYS A 290 1.07 -15.77 -19.24
C LYS A 290 1.30 -17.21 -19.69
N SER A 291 1.74 -17.43 -20.95
CA SER A 291 2.07 -18.79 -21.40
C SER A 291 3.35 -19.31 -20.78
N ALA A 292 4.37 -18.46 -20.62
CA ALA A 292 5.61 -18.86 -19.97
C ALA A 292 5.41 -19.08 -18.45
N ALA A 293 4.57 -18.28 -17.81
CA ALA A 293 4.17 -18.49 -16.40
C ALA A 293 3.46 -19.85 -16.24
N HIS A 294 2.54 -20.19 -17.15
CA HIS A 294 1.86 -21.48 -17.13
C HIS A 294 2.83 -22.67 -17.31
N GLU A 295 3.84 -22.55 -18.20
CA GLU A 295 4.90 -23.55 -18.34
C GLU A 295 5.73 -23.69 -17.06
N LEU A 296 6.05 -22.57 -16.40
CA LEU A 296 6.74 -22.52 -15.11
C LEU A 296 5.96 -23.28 -14.04
N PHE A 297 4.64 -23.00 -13.91
CA PHE A 297 3.76 -23.66 -12.95
C PHE A 297 3.67 -25.17 -13.23
N ALA A 298 3.54 -25.57 -14.49
CA ALA A 298 3.53 -26.97 -14.88
C ALA A 298 4.83 -27.68 -14.47
N GLY A 299 5.99 -27.04 -14.69
CA GLY A 299 7.30 -27.57 -14.29
C GLY A 299 7.43 -27.75 -12.77
N ILE A 300 6.95 -26.78 -11.98
CA ILE A 300 6.94 -26.89 -10.50
C ILE A 300 6.05 -28.05 -10.06
N LEU A 301 4.82 -28.13 -10.60
CA LEU A 301 3.85 -29.15 -10.21
C LEU A 301 4.29 -30.57 -10.61
N ALA A 302 5.00 -30.73 -11.74
CA ALA A 302 5.56 -32.00 -12.16
C ALA A 302 6.57 -32.57 -11.16
N ARG A 303 7.25 -31.73 -10.38
CA ARG A 303 8.17 -32.15 -9.30
C ARG A 303 7.44 -32.57 -8.02
N GLY A 304 6.13 -32.31 -7.92
CA GLY A 304 5.31 -32.66 -6.76
C GLY A 304 5.43 -31.69 -5.58
N GLY A 305 4.82 -32.04 -4.46
CA GLY A 305 4.89 -31.26 -3.22
C GLY A 305 3.78 -30.19 -3.02
N HIS A 306 2.89 -30.02 -4.01
CA HIS A 306 1.83 -29.00 -3.96
C HIS A 306 0.43 -29.60 -4.17
N PRO A 307 -0.09 -30.44 -3.26
CA PRO A 307 -1.32 -31.22 -3.50
C PRO A 307 -2.60 -30.34 -3.58
N ARG A 308 -2.56 -29.12 -3.08
CA ARG A 308 -3.69 -28.17 -3.16
C ARG A 308 -3.59 -27.19 -4.33
N ILE A 309 -2.55 -27.27 -5.14
CA ILE A 309 -2.42 -26.46 -6.34
C ILE A 309 -2.87 -27.28 -7.53
N VAL A 310 -3.72 -26.70 -8.36
CA VAL A 310 -4.23 -27.30 -9.61
C VAL A 310 -3.93 -26.37 -10.76
N LEU A 311 -3.49 -26.89 -11.88
CA LEU A 311 -3.20 -26.09 -13.05
C LEU A 311 -4.30 -26.30 -14.09
N PRO A 312 -5.07 -25.23 -14.45
CA PRO A 312 -6.06 -25.31 -15.52
C PRO A 312 -5.39 -25.60 -16.87
N GLY A 313 -6.04 -26.36 -17.73
CA GLY A 313 -5.56 -26.54 -19.10
C GLY A 313 -5.47 -25.21 -19.84
N GLN A 314 -4.36 -24.97 -20.55
CA GLN A 314 -4.16 -23.78 -21.37
C GLN A 314 -3.79 -24.18 -22.81
N TRP A 315 -4.39 -23.52 -23.78
CA TRP A 315 -4.11 -23.70 -25.20
C TRP A 315 -3.82 -22.36 -25.88
N ARG A 316 -2.77 -22.33 -26.67
CA ARG A 316 -2.40 -21.13 -27.45
C ARG A 316 -3.04 -21.18 -28.83
N ALA A 317 -3.89 -20.20 -29.15
CA ALA A 317 -4.45 -19.97 -30.48
C ALA A 317 -3.62 -18.89 -31.18
N ARG A 318 -2.79 -19.27 -32.11
CA ARG A 318 -1.94 -18.34 -32.89
C ARG A 318 -2.74 -17.55 -33.93
N THR A 319 -3.89 -18.10 -34.34
CA THR A 319 -4.76 -17.51 -35.36
C THR A 319 -6.21 -17.46 -34.89
N ARG A 320 -6.99 -16.53 -35.48
CA ARG A 320 -8.43 -16.47 -35.24
C ARG A 320 -9.17 -17.78 -35.60
N ARG A 321 -8.70 -18.50 -36.61
CA ARG A 321 -9.28 -19.80 -36.99
C ARG A 321 -9.07 -20.84 -35.90
N GLU A 322 -7.88 -20.87 -35.31
CA GLU A 322 -7.59 -21.75 -34.17
C GLU A 322 -8.45 -21.37 -32.95
N ALA A 323 -8.56 -20.08 -32.62
CA ALA A 323 -9.41 -19.60 -31.53
C ALA A 323 -10.89 -20.00 -31.74
N VAL A 324 -11.43 -19.85 -32.96
CA VAL A 324 -12.80 -20.31 -33.29
C VAL A 324 -12.95 -21.80 -33.06
N ARG A 325 -11.98 -22.62 -33.48
CA ARG A 325 -12.03 -24.08 -33.33
C ARG A 325 -11.97 -24.48 -31.85
N LEU A 326 -11.03 -23.96 -31.10
CA LEU A 326 -10.87 -24.25 -29.67
C LEU A 326 -12.11 -23.83 -28.89
N LEU A 327 -12.51 -22.56 -28.95
CA LEU A 327 -13.69 -22.06 -28.26
C LEU A 327 -14.97 -22.79 -28.71
N GLY A 328 -15.11 -23.11 -30.02
CA GLY A 328 -16.25 -23.86 -30.52
C GLY A 328 -16.33 -25.27 -29.97
N ALA A 329 -15.21 -25.96 -29.76
CA ALA A 329 -15.16 -27.27 -29.12
C ALA A 329 -15.62 -27.19 -27.67
N ARG A 330 -15.11 -26.28 -26.89
CA ARG A 330 -15.44 -26.11 -25.46
C ARG A 330 -16.90 -25.68 -25.27
N VAL A 331 -17.39 -24.74 -26.08
CA VAL A 331 -18.81 -24.32 -26.04
C VAL A 331 -19.75 -25.47 -26.35
N ARG A 332 -19.40 -26.38 -27.32
CA ARG A 332 -20.18 -27.58 -27.59
C ARG A 332 -20.18 -28.59 -26.45
N ALA A 333 -19.05 -28.65 -25.70
CA ALA A 333 -18.96 -29.45 -24.49
C ALA A 333 -19.70 -28.81 -23.28
N GLY A 334 -20.31 -27.64 -23.46
CA GLY A 334 -21.00 -26.94 -22.37
C GLY A 334 -20.06 -26.19 -21.39
N GLU A 335 -18.78 -26.07 -21.71
CA GLU A 335 -17.74 -25.58 -20.82
C GLU A 335 -17.55 -24.06 -20.93
N ALA A 336 -17.40 -23.39 -19.77
CA ALA A 336 -16.91 -22.03 -19.68
C ALA A 336 -15.39 -22.02 -19.91
N THR A 337 -14.90 -20.90 -20.44
CA THR A 337 -13.49 -20.75 -20.84
C THR A 337 -13.03 -19.33 -20.54
N VAL A 338 -11.78 -19.17 -20.13
CA VAL A 338 -11.13 -17.85 -20.03
C VAL A 338 -10.28 -17.64 -21.28
N VAL A 339 -10.44 -16.50 -21.93
CA VAL A 339 -9.63 -16.08 -23.07
C VAL A 339 -8.77 -14.90 -22.63
N LYS A 340 -7.46 -15.02 -22.81
CA LYS A 340 -6.48 -14.02 -22.38
C LYS A 340 -5.60 -13.59 -23.55
N THR A 341 -5.10 -12.35 -23.49
CA THR A 341 -3.90 -11.94 -24.27
C THR A 341 -2.65 -12.42 -23.55
N GLU A 342 -1.54 -12.52 -24.29
CA GLU A 342 -0.23 -12.97 -23.75
C GLU A 342 0.22 -12.05 -22.59
N HIS A 343 0.10 -10.75 -22.78
CA HIS A 343 0.36 -9.73 -21.78
C HIS A 343 -0.92 -8.92 -21.53
N GLY A 344 -1.15 -8.49 -20.32
CA GLY A 344 -2.30 -7.67 -19.92
C GLY A 344 -2.13 -7.19 -18.49
N VAL A 345 -2.78 -6.10 -18.13
CA VAL A 345 -2.63 -5.46 -16.82
C VAL A 345 -3.99 -5.30 -16.17
N GLY A 346 -4.08 -5.59 -14.86
CA GLY A 346 -5.29 -5.37 -14.07
C GLY A 346 -6.54 -6.06 -14.62
N GLY A 347 -6.40 -7.23 -15.28
CA GLY A 347 -7.50 -7.94 -15.93
C GLY A 347 -7.80 -7.48 -17.36
N SER A 348 -7.13 -6.43 -17.87
CA SER A 348 -7.27 -6.03 -19.27
C SER A 348 -6.79 -7.16 -20.19
N GLY A 349 -7.63 -7.50 -21.20
CA GLY A 349 -7.34 -8.63 -22.08
C GLY A 349 -7.76 -10.00 -21.56
N THR A 350 -8.46 -10.09 -20.42
CA THR A 350 -9.04 -11.31 -19.87
C THR A 350 -10.56 -11.33 -20.06
N PHE A 351 -11.09 -12.38 -20.67
CA PHE A 351 -12.51 -12.47 -21.01
C PHE A 351 -13.08 -13.85 -20.67
N ILE A 352 -14.12 -13.90 -19.86
CA ILE A 352 -14.85 -15.14 -19.55
C ILE A 352 -15.86 -15.39 -20.66
N VAL A 353 -15.70 -16.48 -21.38
CA VAL A 353 -16.56 -16.93 -22.49
C VAL A 353 -17.38 -18.14 -22.03
N THR A 354 -18.68 -17.94 -21.81
CA THR A 354 -19.62 -19.01 -21.46
C THR A 354 -20.47 -19.42 -22.66
N PRO A 355 -21.01 -20.65 -22.70
CA PRO A 355 -21.95 -21.05 -23.74
C PRO A 355 -23.16 -20.10 -23.89
N ARG A 356 -23.62 -19.52 -22.77
CA ARG A 356 -24.69 -18.51 -22.76
C ARG A 356 -24.27 -17.23 -23.49
N ARG A 357 -23.13 -16.62 -23.11
CA ARG A 357 -22.59 -15.42 -23.76
C ARG A 357 -22.35 -15.61 -25.26
N VAL A 358 -21.93 -16.80 -25.67
CA VAL A 358 -21.72 -17.12 -27.09
C VAL A 358 -23.06 -17.14 -27.84
N ARG A 359 -24.11 -17.71 -27.27
CA ARG A 359 -25.47 -17.70 -27.89
C ARG A 359 -26.00 -16.26 -27.99
N GLU A 360 -25.91 -15.48 -26.92
CA GLU A 360 -26.37 -14.10 -26.86
C GLU A 360 -25.61 -13.19 -27.88
N ALA A 361 -24.34 -13.46 -28.11
CA ALA A 361 -23.54 -12.74 -29.08
C ALA A 361 -23.75 -13.14 -30.55
N GLY A 362 -24.50 -14.22 -30.82
CA GLY A 362 -24.69 -14.76 -32.17
C GLY A 362 -23.53 -15.65 -32.65
N GLY A 363 -22.83 -16.31 -31.71
CA GLY A 363 -21.82 -17.33 -31.99
C GLY A 363 -20.40 -16.94 -31.68
N VAL A 364 -19.48 -17.94 -31.68
CA VAL A 364 -18.07 -17.80 -31.31
C VAL A 364 -17.36 -16.71 -32.12
N ARG A 365 -17.65 -16.62 -33.43
CA ARG A 365 -17.02 -15.57 -34.29
C ARG A 365 -17.42 -14.16 -33.86
N ALA A 366 -18.64 -13.97 -33.39
CA ALA A 366 -19.14 -12.68 -32.92
C ALA A 366 -18.44 -12.28 -31.61
N VAL A 367 -18.25 -13.21 -30.68
CA VAL A 367 -17.46 -12.99 -29.46
C VAL A 367 -16.02 -12.59 -29.82
N LEU A 368 -15.37 -13.38 -30.66
CA LEU A 368 -13.99 -13.11 -31.05
C LEU A 368 -13.79 -11.74 -31.73
N ARG A 369 -14.76 -11.21 -32.48
CA ARG A 369 -14.65 -9.86 -33.06
C ARG A 369 -14.48 -8.76 -32.02
N ARG A 370 -14.96 -8.97 -30.80
CA ARG A 370 -14.85 -8.02 -29.67
C ARG A 370 -13.53 -8.13 -28.89
N LEU A 371 -12.75 -9.20 -29.15
CA LEU A 371 -11.50 -9.44 -28.47
C LEU A 371 -10.32 -8.80 -29.23
N PRO A 372 -9.21 -8.46 -28.54
CA PRO A 372 -8.00 -7.92 -29.16
C PRO A 372 -7.52 -8.77 -30.34
N ARG A 373 -6.85 -8.15 -31.30
CA ARG A 373 -6.21 -8.85 -32.42
C ARG A 373 -4.91 -9.50 -31.92
N GLY A 374 -4.47 -10.56 -32.62
CA GLY A 374 -3.24 -11.27 -32.27
C GLY A 374 -3.48 -12.67 -31.68
N PRO A 375 -2.43 -13.34 -31.21
CA PRO A 375 -2.50 -14.62 -30.50
C PRO A 375 -3.34 -14.50 -29.23
N LEU A 376 -4.10 -15.55 -28.94
CA LEU A 376 -4.92 -15.64 -27.73
C LEU A 376 -4.59 -16.91 -26.95
N LEU A 377 -4.63 -16.83 -25.64
CA LEU A 377 -4.60 -17.97 -24.73
C LEU A 377 -6.05 -18.35 -24.38
N VAL A 378 -6.33 -19.61 -24.44
CA VAL A 378 -7.63 -20.19 -24.09
C VAL A 378 -7.41 -21.09 -22.90
N GLU A 379 -8.04 -20.80 -21.78
CA GLU A 379 -7.86 -21.56 -20.53
C GLU A 379 -9.17 -22.19 -20.05
N GLU A 380 -9.06 -23.27 -19.32
CA GLU A 380 -10.18 -23.80 -18.55
C GLU A 380 -10.65 -22.77 -17.52
N TYR A 381 -11.95 -22.59 -17.46
CA TYR A 381 -12.54 -21.78 -16.41
C TYR A 381 -12.56 -22.57 -15.10
N VAL A 382 -11.95 -22.00 -14.05
CA VAL A 382 -12.01 -22.56 -12.70
C VAL A 382 -13.28 -22.03 -12.03
N PRO A 383 -14.29 -22.86 -11.76
CA PRO A 383 -15.48 -22.42 -11.04
C PRO A 383 -15.10 -22.11 -9.59
N GLY A 384 -15.30 -20.87 -9.19
CA GLY A 384 -15.08 -20.44 -7.81
C GLY A 384 -16.23 -20.84 -6.90
N PRO A 385 -16.07 -20.60 -5.59
CA PRO A 385 -17.19 -20.70 -4.66
C PRO A 385 -18.31 -19.76 -5.09
N GLU A 386 -19.57 -20.18 -4.93
CA GLU A 386 -20.71 -19.29 -5.12
C GLU A 386 -20.58 -18.11 -4.13
N ARG A 387 -20.83 -16.90 -4.59
CA ARG A 387 -20.64 -15.67 -3.79
C ARG A 387 -21.45 -15.65 -2.48
N ASP A 388 -22.53 -16.42 -2.41
CA ASP A 388 -23.45 -16.49 -1.27
C ASP A 388 -23.19 -17.69 -0.34
N ALA A 389 -22.28 -18.60 -0.71
CA ALA A 389 -21.87 -19.69 0.16
C ALA A 389 -20.71 -19.20 1.05
N ALA A 390 -20.66 -19.62 2.31
CA ALA A 390 -19.58 -19.31 3.27
C ALA A 390 -18.18 -19.85 2.84
N GLY A 391 -17.90 -19.81 1.53
CA GLY A 391 -16.77 -20.46 0.85
C GLY A 391 -15.47 -19.67 0.83
N GLY A 392 -15.43 -18.45 1.36
CA GLY A 392 -14.22 -17.63 1.39
C GLY A 392 -13.93 -16.87 0.08
N PRO A 393 -12.82 -16.12 0.03
CA PRO A 393 -12.43 -15.32 -1.13
C PRO A 393 -12.04 -16.20 -2.33
N ARG A 394 -12.37 -15.72 -3.54
CA ARG A 394 -12.03 -16.38 -4.79
C ARG A 394 -10.64 -16.03 -5.29
N ASP A 395 -10.33 -14.74 -5.30
CA ASP A 395 -9.15 -14.20 -5.97
C ASP A 395 -8.09 -13.87 -4.91
N LEU A 396 -6.94 -14.51 -5.01
CA LEU A 396 -5.85 -14.44 -4.06
C LEU A 396 -4.54 -14.15 -4.80
N THR A 397 -3.57 -13.55 -4.12
CA THR A 397 -2.21 -13.42 -4.63
C THR A 397 -1.18 -13.75 -3.56
N CYS A 398 0.01 -14.15 -3.99
CA CYS A 398 1.20 -14.32 -3.15
C CYS A 398 2.30 -13.41 -3.63
N ASP A 399 2.68 -12.46 -2.79
CA ASP A 399 3.73 -11.49 -3.05
C ASP A 399 5.08 -11.94 -2.49
N GLY A 400 6.15 -11.62 -3.21
CA GLY A 400 7.52 -11.87 -2.82
C GLY A 400 8.51 -11.08 -3.66
N PHE A 401 9.79 -11.24 -3.38
CA PHE A 401 10.84 -10.69 -4.23
C PHE A 401 12.10 -11.57 -4.18
N VAL A 402 12.91 -11.40 -5.22
CA VAL A 402 14.27 -11.96 -5.29
C VAL A 402 15.23 -10.79 -5.12
N ASP A 403 16.07 -10.85 -4.09
CA ASP A 403 17.05 -9.80 -3.82
C ASP A 403 18.27 -9.87 -4.77
N ALA A 404 19.21 -8.94 -4.61
CA ALA A 404 20.40 -8.86 -5.44
C ALA A 404 21.26 -10.14 -5.39
N ASP A 405 21.27 -10.83 -4.25
CA ASP A 405 22.04 -12.06 -4.03
C ASP A 405 21.32 -13.32 -4.52
N GLY A 406 20.08 -13.18 -5.00
CA GLY A 406 19.23 -14.30 -5.46
C GLY A 406 18.46 -14.99 -4.34
N ARG A 407 18.44 -14.44 -3.13
CA ARG A 407 17.62 -14.97 -2.04
C ARG A 407 16.14 -14.62 -2.29
N VAL A 408 15.28 -15.59 -2.08
CA VAL A 408 13.83 -15.44 -2.22
C VAL A 408 13.20 -15.05 -0.90
N TRP A 409 12.49 -13.95 -0.90
CA TRP A 409 11.67 -13.45 0.20
C TRP A 409 10.20 -13.60 -0.17
N VAL A 410 9.45 -14.36 0.61
CA VAL A 410 7.99 -14.40 0.47
C VAL A 410 7.42 -13.44 1.50
N VAL A 411 6.70 -12.43 1.03
CA VAL A 411 6.13 -11.37 1.86
C VAL A 411 4.83 -11.83 2.51
N GLY A 412 3.93 -12.39 1.72
CA GLY A 412 2.66 -12.91 2.23
C GLY A 412 1.61 -13.09 1.16
N GLY A 413 0.42 -13.48 1.59
CA GLY A 413 -0.76 -13.58 0.74
C GLY A 413 -1.69 -12.38 0.90
N ALA A 414 -2.42 -12.04 -0.16
CA ALA A 414 -3.47 -11.04 -0.16
C ALA A 414 -4.77 -11.59 -0.73
N VAL A 415 -5.90 -10.97 -0.35
CA VAL A 415 -7.19 -11.18 -0.99
C VAL A 415 -7.44 -10.02 -1.94
N MET A 416 -7.66 -10.34 -3.21
CA MET A 416 -7.96 -9.35 -4.24
C MET A 416 -9.47 -9.15 -4.38
N GLU A 417 -9.87 -7.92 -4.62
CA GLU A 417 -11.20 -7.58 -5.09
C GLU A 417 -11.17 -7.48 -6.62
N VAL A 418 -11.92 -8.37 -7.27
CA VAL A 418 -12.05 -8.42 -8.74
C VAL A 418 -13.50 -8.14 -9.11
N ARG A 419 -13.73 -7.13 -9.95
CA ARG A 419 -15.05 -6.76 -10.47
C ARG A 419 -15.04 -6.87 -12.00
N ASP A 420 -15.96 -7.65 -12.53
CA ASP A 420 -16.08 -7.89 -13.98
C ASP A 420 -14.77 -8.37 -14.65
N GLY A 421 -13.95 -9.11 -13.90
CA GLY A 421 -12.67 -9.62 -14.35
C GLY A 421 -11.52 -8.62 -14.28
N CYS A 422 -11.75 -7.42 -13.72
CA CYS A 422 -10.73 -6.40 -13.51
C CYS A 422 -10.39 -6.23 -12.03
N TYR A 423 -9.14 -5.99 -11.73
CA TYR A 423 -8.66 -5.62 -10.40
C TYR A 423 -9.36 -4.35 -9.91
N ALA A 424 -9.85 -4.35 -8.69
CA ALA A 424 -10.53 -3.22 -8.06
C ALA A 424 -9.91 -2.84 -6.70
N GLY A 425 -9.06 -3.69 -6.16
CA GLY A 425 -8.40 -3.49 -4.88
C GLY A 425 -7.86 -4.78 -4.29
N ALA A 426 -7.22 -4.66 -3.14
CA ALA A 426 -6.73 -5.80 -2.37
C ALA A 426 -6.71 -5.49 -0.87
N THR A 427 -6.78 -6.53 -0.07
CA THR A 427 -6.61 -6.44 1.39
C THR A 427 -5.48 -7.35 1.82
N VAL A 428 -4.60 -6.84 2.68
CA VAL A 428 -3.47 -7.56 3.30
C VAL A 428 -3.55 -7.44 4.82
N GLY A 429 -2.86 -8.33 5.51
CA GLY A 429 -2.70 -8.28 6.97
C GLY A 429 -3.04 -9.61 7.64
N PRO A 430 -3.00 -9.66 8.97
CA PRO A 430 -3.26 -10.88 9.73
C PRO A 430 -4.63 -11.49 9.41
N SER A 431 -4.66 -12.80 9.18
CA SER A 431 -5.91 -13.57 8.97
C SER A 431 -6.77 -13.15 7.76
N VAL A 432 -6.26 -12.30 6.86
CA VAL A 432 -6.96 -11.90 5.63
C VAL A 432 -7.05 -13.09 4.68
N VAL A 433 -5.94 -13.78 4.47
CA VAL A 433 -5.94 -15.04 3.71
C VAL A 433 -6.47 -16.16 4.61
N PRO A 434 -7.49 -16.93 4.16
CA PRO A 434 -7.99 -18.03 4.95
C PRO A 434 -6.91 -19.06 5.29
N ALA A 435 -6.96 -19.62 6.49
CA ALA A 435 -5.95 -20.57 6.99
C ALA A 435 -5.74 -21.79 6.08
N TRP A 436 -6.79 -22.23 5.36
CA TRP A 436 -6.68 -23.34 4.42
C TRP A 436 -5.87 -22.99 3.16
N ALA A 437 -5.81 -21.71 2.77
CA ALA A 437 -5.14 -21.22 1.58
C ALA A 437 -3.71 -20.72 1.87
N GLU A 438 -3.43 -20.20 3.06
CA GLU A 438 -2.19 -19.51 3.38
C GLU A 438 -0.94 -20.38 3.16
N ARG A 439 -0.90 -21.59 3.75
CA ARG A 439 0.25 -22.49 3.59
C ARG A 439 0.50 -22.93 2.13
N PRO A 440 -0.51 -23.42 1.39
CA PRO A 440 -0.33 -23.79 -0.02
C PRO A 440 0.11 -22.62 -0.89
N LEU A 441 -0.45 -21.43 -0.68
CA LEU A 441 -0.16 -20.22 -1.41
C LEU A 441 1.30 -19.79 -1.20
N VAL A 442 1.74 -19.66 0.04
CA VAL A 442 3.12 -19.29 0.41
C VAL A 442 4.13 -20.33 -0.07
N ALA A 443 3.82 -21.64 0.06
CA ALA A 443 4.72 -22.70 -0.39
C ALA A 443 4.90 -22.68 -1.91
N PHE A 444 3.84 -22.45 -2.68
CA PHE A 444 3.90 -22.36 -4.13
C PHE A 444 4.58 -21.07 -4.58
N GLY A 445 4.26 -19.92 -3.99
CA GLY A 445 4.91 -18.64 -4.25
C GLY A 445 6.42 -18.72 -4.02
N ARG A 446 6.86 -19.41 -2.96
CA ARG A 446 8.29 -19.66 -2.71
C ARG A 446 8.94 -20.55 -3.79
N ALA A 447 8.21 -21.54 -4.31
CA ALA A 447 8.72 -22.38 -5.39
C ALA A 447 8.86 -21.57 -6.69
N VAL A 448 7.87 -20.73 -7.01
CA VAL A 448 7.95 -19.79 -8.14
C VAL A 448 9.14 -18.84 -7.97
N GLY A 449 9.31 -18.23 -6.79
CA GLY A 449 10.42 -17.32 -6.52
C GLY A 449 11.79 -17.97 -6.74
N ARG A 450 11.98 -19.26 -6.42
CA ARG A 450 13.23 -20.00 -6.69
C ARG A 450 13.48 -20.14 -8.19
N GLU A 451 12.48 -20.53 -8.96
CA GLU A 451 12.61 -20.62 -10.42
C GLU A 451 12.93 -19.25 -11.06
N LEU A 452 12.32 -18.19 -10.52
CA LEU A 452 12.63 -16.82 -10.94
C LEU A 452 14.09 -16.45 -10.61
N ALA A 453 14.55 -16.76 -9.39
CA ALA A 453 15.93 -16.54 -8.98
C ALA A 453 16.94 -17.30 -9.86
N ASP A 454 16.65 -18.56 -10.16
CA ASP A 454 17.46 -19.43 -11.02
C ASP A 454 17.48 -18.96 -12.48
N SER A 455 16.39 -18.29 -12.94
CA SER A 455 16.34 -17.65 -14.26
C SER A 455 17.08 -16.32 -14.34
N GLY A 456 17.65 -15.83 -13.24
CA GLY A 456 18.36 -14.56 -13.16
C GLY A 456 17.48 -13.38 -12.78
N TYR A 457 16.18 -13.56 -12.55
CA TYR A 457 15.29 -12.48 -12.12
C TYR A 457 15.71 -11.89 -10.77
N ARG A 458 15.64 -10.56 -10.68
CA ARG A 458 15.86 -9.79 -9.44
C ARG A 458 14.81 -8.71 -9.36
N GLY A 459 13.98 -8.71 -8.33
CA GLY A 459 12.90 -7.75 -8.17
C GLY A 459 11.68 -8.34 -7.50
N TRP A 460 10.62 -7.53 -7.41
CA TRP A 460 9.34 -7.95 -6.85
C TRP A 460 8.58 -8.84 -7.84
N PHE A 461 7.92 -9.85 -7.31
CA PHE A 461 7.00 -10.69 -8.06
C PHE A 461 5.74 -10.96 -7.23
N ASP A 462 4.65 -11.18 -7.90
CA ASP A 462 3.50 -11.86 -7.33
C ASP A 462 3.04 -13.03 -8.20
N VAL A 463 2.23 -13.89 -7.61
CA VAL A 463 1.54 -14.99 -8.28
C VAL A 463 0.07 -14.87 -7.96
N ASP A 464 -0.76 -14.68 -8.98
CA ASP A 464 -2.20 -14.62 -8.85
C ASP A 464 -2.84 -16.00 -8.87
N PHE A 465 -3.84 -16.20 -8.01
CA PHE A 465 -4.56 -17.47 -7.86
C PHE A 465 -6.05 -17.26 -7.90
N VAL A 466 -6.74 -18.28 -8.41
CA VAL A 466 -8.18 -18.43 -8.26
C VAL A 466 -8.45 -19.64 -7.39
N ALA A 467 -9.24 -19.47 -6.34
CA ALA A 467 -9.72 -20.57 -5.52
C ALA A 467 -10.88 -21.28 -6.21
N ASP A 468 -10.84 -22.62 -6.24
CA ASP A 468 -11.98 -23.42 -6.69
C ASP A 468 -12.96 -23.70 -5.54
N GLY A 469 -14.15 -24.22 -5.89
CA GLY A 469 -15.18 -24.55 -4.89
C GLY A 469 -14.80 -25.69 -3.93
N SER A 470 -13.67 -26.39 -4.15
CA SER A 470 -13.15 -27.47 -3.29
C SER A 470 -12.00 -27.03 -2.37
N GLY A 471 -11.63 -25.77 -2.36
CA GLY A 471 -10.52 -25.23 -1.57
C GLY A 471 -9.14 -25.56 -2.15
N ARG A 472 -9.03 -25.72 -3.48
CA ARG A 472 -7.76 -25.78 -4.20
C ARG A 472 -7.48 -24.43 -4.86
N LEU A 473 -6.21 -24.14 -5.10
CA LEU A 473 -5.75 -22.91 -5.71
C LEU A 473 -5.23 -23.18 -7.13
N ALA A 474 -5.67 -22.38 -8.08
CA ALA A 474 -5.22 -22.42 -9.46
C ALA A 474 -4.38 -21.16 -9.75
N PRO A 475 -3.05 -21.25 -9.94
CA PRO A 475 -2.23 -20.12 -10.34
C PRO A 475 -2.60 -19.70 -11.77
N THR A 476 -2.71 -18.38 -12.00
CA THR A 476 -3.21 -17.82 -13.26
C THR A 476 -2.21 -17.00 -14.02
N GLU A 477 -1.30 -16.31 -13.33
CA GLU A 477 -0.24 -15.48 -13.91
C GLU A 477 0.82 -15.13 -12.87
N THR A 478 1.99 -14.71 -13.33
CA THR A 478 3.00 -14.01 -12.53
C THR A 478 3.07 -12.56 -12.97
N ASN A 479 3.30 -11.66 -12.03
CA ASN A 479 3.59 -10.26 -12.29
C ASN A 479 5.01 -9.97 -11.78
N LEU A 480 5.92 -9.60 -12.69
CA LEU A 480 7.33 -9.35 -12.37
C LEU A 480 7.59 -7.85 -12.15
N ARG A 481 6.79 -7.28 -11.27
CA ARG A 481 6.76 -5.86 -10.90
C ARG A 481 6.03 -5.66 -9.58
N LEU A 482 6.03 -4.43 -9.09
CA LEU A 482 5.13 -4.04 -8.01
C LEU A 482 3.67 -4.00 -8.51
N THR A 483 2.74 -4.23 -7.60
CA THR A 483 1.30 -4.31 -7.87
C THR A 483 0.51 -3.61 -6.74
N GLY A 484 -0.80 -3.59 -6.81
CA GLY A 484 -1.62 -3.03 -5.73
C GLY A 484 -1.39 -3.70 -4.37
N PRO A 485 -1.38 -5.05 -4.29
CA PRO A 485 -1.05 -5.76 -3.05
C PRO A 485 0.32 -5.41 -2.48
N SER A 486 1.36 -5.29 -3.31
CA SER A 486 2.70 -4.92 -2.84
C SER A 486 2.72 -3.57 -2.13
N VAL A 487 1.96 -2.59 -2.64
CA VAL A 487 1.76 -1.28 -2.00
C VAL A 487 1.11 -1.44 -0.62
N ALA A 488 0.07 -2.26 -0.52
CA ALA A 488 -0.61 -2.50 0.74
C ALA A 488 0.30 -3.18 1.78
N PHE A 489 1.15 -4.13 1.36
CA PHE A 489 2.16 -4.76 2.24
C PHE A 489 3.18 -3.75 2.77
N MET A 490 3.69 -2.85 1.92
CA MET A 490 4.64 -1.80 2.34
C MET A 490 4.01 -0.86 3.37
N VAL A 491 2.75 -0.46 3.13
CA VAL A 491 2.01 0.41 4.06
C VAL A 491 1.72 -0.31 5.38
N ALA A 492 1.32 -1.59 5.34
CA ALA A 492 1.09 -2.40 6.54
C ALA A 492 2.36 -2.52 7.39
N ALA A 493 3.48 -2.90 6.77
CA ALA A 493 4.78 -2.99 7.44
C ALA A 493 5.20 -1.66 8.10
N ARG A 494 4.97 -0.55 7.40
CA ARG A 494 5.28 0.78 7.93
C ARG A 494 4.38 1.18 9.09
N LEU A 495 3.06 0.96 8.98
CA LEU A 495 2.12 1.27 10.05
C LEU A 495 2.36 0.41 11.29
N ASP A 496 2.67 -0.88 11.11
CA ASP A 496 3.01 -1.77 12.22
C ASP A 496 4.25 -1.28 12.98
N ALA A 497 5.29 -0.86 12.26
CA ALA A 497 6.49 -0.30 12.88
C ALA A 497 6.25 1.04 13.59
N LEU A 498 5.28 1.84 13.13
CA LEU A 498 4.98 3.16 13.68
C LEU A 498 3.98 3.15 14.84
N ARG A 499 3.07 2.17 14.83
CA ARG A 499 1.89 2.17 15.68
C ARG A 499 1.70 0.86 16.45
N GLY A 500 2.54 -0.16 16.19
CA GLY A 500 2.42 -1.52 16.70
C GLY A 500 1.70 -2.47 15.74
N ALA A 501 1.94 -3.77 15.91
CA ALA A 501 1.52 -4.84 15.02
C ALA A 501 0.01 -4.95 14.80
N GLY A 502 -0.36 -5.58 13.70
CA GLY A 502 -1.70 -6.11 13.46
C GLY A 502 -2.56 -5.29 12.50
N HIS A 503 -1.98 -4.37 11.70
CA HIS A 503 -2.78 -3.62 10.74
C HIS A 503 -3.23 -4.50 9.56
N LEU A 504 -4.53 -4.40 9.28
CA LEU A 504 -5.15 -4.74 8.02
C LEU A 504 -5.07 -3.51 7.12
N VAL A 505 -4.62 -3.67 5.89
CA VAL A 505 -4.55 -2.56 4.92
C VAL A 505 -5.32 -2.95 3.67
N ARG A 506 -6.23 -2.08 3.27
CA ARG A 506 -7.00 -2.23 2.03
C ARG A 506 -6.66 -1.11 1.07
N ILE A 507 -6.19 -1.48 -0.11
CA ILE A 507 -6.10 -0.58 -1.25
C ILE A 507 -7.37 -0.67 -2.08
N VAL A 508 -7.95 0.47 -2.40
CA VAL A 508 -9.10 0.62 -3.30
C VAL A 508 -8.61 1.37 -4.53
N ASP A 509 -8.68 0.68 -5.65
CA ASP A 509 -8.12 1.16 -6.90
C ASP A 509 -8.81 2.45 -7.38
N ARG A 510 -10.15 2.47 -7.32
CA ARG A 510 -10.92 3.58 -7.84
C ARG A 510 -12.26 3.77 -7.12
N VAL A 511 -12.54 4.99 -6.71
CA VAL A 511 -13.87 5.48 -6.33
C VAL A 511 -14.21 6.73 -7.12
N GLY A 512 -15.39 6.76 -7.76
CA GLY A 512 -15.84 7.92 -8.51
C GLY A 512 -16.17 9.10 -7.58
N LEU A 513 -15.77 10.30 -7.97
CA LEU A 513 -16.05 11.54 -7.22
C LEU A 513 -17.33 12.25 -7.70
N GLY A 514 -17.89 11.87 -8.85
CA GLY A 514 -19.08 12.48 -9.40
C GLY A 514 -18.86 13.82 -10.09
N ALA A 515 -17.97 14.67 -9.58
CA ALA A 515 -17.56 15.92 -10.18
C ALA A 515 -16.06 16.14 -10.07
N ARG A 516 -15.47 16.87 -11.02
CA ARG A 516 -14.08 17.29 -10.99
C ARG A 516 -13.87 18.33 -9.89
N LEU A 517 -12.97 18.06 -8.96
CA LEU A 517 -12.67 18.96 -7.86
C LEU A 517 -11.51 19.91 -8.22
N PRO A 518 -11.61 21.20 -7.88
CA PRO A 518 -10.44 22.05 -7.77
C PRO A 518 -9.47 21.53 -6.70
N GLU A 519 -8.21 21.96 -6.73
CA GLU A 519 -7.16 21.43 -5.83
C GLU A 519 -7.47 21.70 -4.34
N ALA A 520 -7.93 22.89 -3.99
CA ALA A 520 -8.23 23.23 -2.59
C ALA A 520 -9.41 22.41 -2.01
N PRO A 521 -10.58 22.28 -2.68
CA PRO A 521 -11.64 21.36 -2.24
C PRO A 521 -11.21 19.89 -2.16
N PHE A 522 -10.33 19.44 -3.06
CA PHE A 522 -9.77 18.09 -2.98
C PHE A 522 -8.89 17.93 -1.72
N ASP A 523 -8.10 18.94 -1.39
CA ASP A 523 -7.29 18.97 -0.18
C ASP A 523 -8.16 18.97 1.10
N ASP A 524 -9.25 19.73 1.10
CA ASP A 524 -10.23 19.76 2.19
C ASP A 524 -10.89 18.40 2.38
N LEU A 525 -11.34 17.77 1.30
CA LEU A 525 -11.87 16.39 1.32
C LEU A 525 -10.89 15.41 1.95
N CYS A 526 -9.64 15.41 1.51
CA CYS A 526 -8.63 14.50 2.05
C CYS A 526 -8.37 14.74 3.55
N ARG A 527 -8.39 16.00 4.02
CA ARG A 527 -8.24 16.34 5.44
C ARG A 527 -9.45 15.89 6.28
N GLU A 528 -10.66 16.07 5.74
CA GLU A 528 -11.90 15.63 6.39
C GLU A 528 -11.92 14.10 6.53
N LEU A 529 -11.67 13.36 5.45
CA LEU A 529 -11.63 11.89 5.44
C LEU A 529 -10.57 11.35 6.41
N ALA A 530 -9.38 11.95 6.44
CA ALA A 530 -8.33 11.53 7.36
C ALA A 530 -8.74 11.72 8.83
N ARG A 531 -9.43 12.82 9.15
CA ARG A 531 -9.93 13.10 10.50
C ARG A 531 -11.06 12.15 10.91
N GLU A 532 -12.01 11.91 10.00
CA GLU A 532 -13.14 11.02 10.26
C GLU A 532 -12.68 9.56 10.43
N CYS A 533 -11.77 9.09 9.57
CA CYS A 533 -11.17 7.76 9.72
C CYS A 533 -10.39 7.64 11.04
N ALA A 534 -9.62 8.66 11.42
CA ALA A 534 -8.92 8.67 12.72
C ALA A 534 -9.89 8.61 13.91
N GLY A 535 -11.08 9.20 13.80
CA GLY A 535 -12.16 9.07 14.78
C GLY A 535 -12.66 7.63 14.97
N LEU A 536 -12.59 6.81 13.92
CA LEU A 536 -12.90 5.38 13.96
C LEU A 536 -11.71 4.51 14.46
N GLY A 537 -10.52 5.09 14.62
CA GLY A 537 -9.29 4.33 14.88
C GLY A 537 -8.63 3.79 13.59
N ALA A 538 -9.03 4.29 12.43
CA ALA A 538 -8.48 3.92 11.14
C ALA A 538 -7.54 5.00 10.56
N VAL A 539 -6.75 4.60 9.56
CA VAL A 539 -5.88 5.47 8.77
C VAL A 539 -6.46 5.60 7.36
N PHE A 540 -6.46 6.81 6.82
CA PHE A 540 -6.77 7.07 5.42
C PHE A 540 -5.55 7.67 4.71
N VAL A 541 -5.25 7.17 3.51
CA VAL A 541 -4.17 7.65 2.64
C VAL A 541 -4.67 7.78 1.21
N PRO A 542 -4.67 8.99 0.60
CA PRO A 542 -4.95 9.15 -0.82
C PRO A 542 -3.78 8.58 -1.63
N ALA A 543 -4.00 7.46 -2.34
CA ALA A 543 -2.95 6.73 -3.03
C ALA A 543 -2.78 7.19 -4.49
N ILE A 544 -3.88 7.47 -5.19
CA ILE A 544 -3.87 7.95 -6.58
C ILE A 544 -4.70 9.24 -6.64
N PRO A 545 -4.13 10.38 -6.25
CA PRO A 545 -4.86 11.65 -6.17
C PRO A 545 -5.07 12.31 -7.54
N THR A 546 -4.22 12.02 -8.52
CA THR A 546 -4.23 12.68 -9.84
C THR A 546 -5.49 12.39 -10.65
N GLY A 547 -6.19 11.28 -10.37
CA GLY A 547 -7.46 10.93 -10.99
C GLY A 547 -8.61 11.90 -10.67
N ALA A 548 -8.52 12.64 -9.56
CA ALA A 548 -9.54 13.59 -9.13
C ALA A 548 -9.72 14.78 -10.08
N PHE A 549 -8.72 15.05 -10.93
CA PHE A 549 -8.67 16.17 -11.85
C PHE A 549 -9.02 15.80 -13.31
N GLU A 550 -9.39 14.54 -13.54
CA GLU A 550 -9.80 14.06 -14.86
C GLU A 550 -11.26 14.42 -15.19
N PRO A 551 -11.66 14.43 -16.46
CA PRO A 551 -13.06 14.68 -16.85
C PRO A 551 -14.06 13.70 -16.25
N SER A 552 -13.63 12.44 -16.02
CA SER A 552 -14.38 11.44 -15.24
C SER A 552 -13.61 11.19 -13.93
N PRO A 553 -13.83 12.04 -12.90
CA PRO A 553 -12.96 12.11 -11.75
C PRO A 553 -13.11 10.91 -10.81
N TRP A 554 -12.00 10.50 -10.24
CA TRP A 554 -11.91 9.38 -9.32
C TRP A 554 -10.73 9.50 -8.38
N LEU A 555 -10.78 8.77 -7.27
CA LEU A 555 -9.73 8.71 -6.27
C LEU A 555 -9.35 7.24 -6.03
N GLY A 556 -8.04 6.93 -6.05
CA GLY A 556 -7.51 5.70 -5.46
C GLY A 556 -7.00 5.98 -4.05
N PHE A 557 -7.27 5.07 -3.11
CA PHE A 557 -6.92 5.29 -1.71
C PHE A 557 -6.56 4.00 -0.98
N LEU A 558 -5.89 4.16 0.18
CA LEU A 558 -5.71 3.09 1.15
C LEU A 558 -6.45 3.46 2.44
N VAL A 559 -7.01 2.44 3.09
CA VAL A 559 -7.46 2.50 4.48
C VAL A 559 -6.79 1.41 5.28
N ALA A 560 -6.50 1.69 6.55
CA ALA A 560 -5.89 0.71 7.44
C ALA A 560 -6.53 0.75 8.82
N ALA A 561 -6.73 -0.42 9.43
CA ALA A 561 -7.23 -0.58 10.79
C ALA A 561 -6.73 -1.93 11.35
N ARG A 562 -6.86 -2.16 12.66
CA ARG A 562 -6.57 -3.49 13.25
C ARG A 562 -7.79 -4.40 13.32
N ASP A 563 -8.96 -3.82 13.25
CA ASP A 563 -10.23 -4.52 13.29
C ASP A 563 -10.87 -4.54 11.88
N PRO A 564 -11.35 -5.70 11.39
CA PRO A 564 -12.00 -5.81 10.08
C PRO A 564 -13.27 -4.94 9.95
N GLU A 565 -14.06 -4.81 11.02
CA GLU A 565 -15.30 -4.01 10.99
C GLU A 565 -14.97 -2.52 10.90
N VAL A 566 -13.91 -2.08 11.61
CA VAL A 566 -13.40 -0.71 11.51
C VAL A 566 -12.83 -0.44 10.11
N LEU A 567 -12.14 -1.42 9.51
CA LEU A 567 -11.63 -1.29 8.14
C LEU A 567 -12.78 -1.11 7.13
N ASP A 568 -13.83 -1.91 7.25
CA ASP A 568 -15.02 -1.84 6.39
C ASP A 568 -15.77 -0.51 6.58
N ALA A 569 -15.91 -0.06 7.83
CA ALA A 569 -16.52 1.23 8.16
C ALA A 569 -15.71 2.41 7.57
N ALA A 570 -14.38 2.36 7.64
CA ALA A 570 -13.51 3.38 7.08
C ALA A 570 -13.62 3.43 5.55
N GLU A 571 -13.64 2.29 4.85
CA GLU A 571 -13.87 2.25 3.41
C GLU A 571 -15.25 2.84 3.04
N ALA A 572 -16.30 2.44 3.75
CA ALA A 572 -17.65 2.94 3.52
C ALA A 572 -17.75 4.46 3.71
N LEU A 573 -17.07 4.99 4.73
CA LEU A 573 -16.96 6.42 5.03
C LEU A 573 -16.28 7.17 3.86
N VAL A 574 -15.13 6.68 3.38
CA VAL A 574 -14.41 7.29 2.26
C VAL A 574 -15.27 7.29 1.00
N ARG A 575 -15.95 6.18 0.69
CA ARG A 575 -16.86 6.08 -0.46
C ARG A 575 -18.06 7.03 -0.34
N ALA A 576 -18.58 7.22 0.86
CA ALA A 576 -19.68 8.16 1.11
C ALA A 576 -19.22 9.61 0.98
N GLY A 577 -18.07 9.98 1.54
CA GLY A 577 -17.47 11.31 1.42
C GLY A 577 -17.17 11.68 -0.02
N ALA A 578 -16.58 10.77 -0.79
CA ALA A 578 -16.31 10.97 -2.21
C ALA A 578 -17.58 11.28 -3.03
N ARG A 579 -18.68 10.56 -2.75
CA ARG A 579 -19.97 10.82 -3.42
C ARG A 579 -20.59 12.14 -2.99
N ARG A 580 -20.55 12.48 -1.69
CA ARG A 580 -21.12 13.73 -1.14
C ARG A 580 -20.51 14.96 -1.80
N VAL A 581 -19.18 15.05 -1.78
CA VAL A 581 -18.46 16.20 -2.34
C VAL A 581 -18.61 16.25 -3.87
N GLY A 582 -18.63 15.11 -4.55
CA GLY A 582 -18.91 15.07 -5.99
C GLY A 582 -20.29 15.64 -6.33
N ALA A 583 -21.33 15.35 -5.53
CA ALA A 583 -22.67 15.88 -5.73
C ALA A 583 -22.74 17.40 -5.47
N ASP A 584 -22.05 17.89 -4.44
CA ASP A 584 -22.01 19.31 -4.09
C ASP A 584 -21.37 20.17 -5.20
N PHE A 585 -20.37 19.65 -5.91
CA PHE A 585 -19.69 20.34 -7.01
C PHE A 585 -20.34 20.15 -8.38
N ALA A 586 -21.10 19.08 -8.61
CA ALA A 586 -21.84 18.88 -9.86
C ALA A 586 -22.87 19.99 -10.12
N GLY A 587 -23.51 20.53 -9.08
CA GLY A 587 -24.46 21.64 -9.18
C GLY A 587 -23.83 22.98 -9.60
N LEU A 588 -22.54 23.19 -9.31
CA LEU A 588 -21.85 24.45 -9.65
C LEU A 588 -21.43 24.54 -11.12
N GLU A 589 -21.20 23.41 -11.79
CA GLU A 589 -20.88 23.38 -13.24
C GLU A 589 -22.09 23.71 -14.12
N GLU A 590 -23.29 23.32 -13.70
CA GLU A 590 -24.54 23.66 -14.42
C GLU A 590 -24.88 25.13 -14.30
N ASP A 591 -24.68 25.75 -13.13
CA ASP A 591 -24.94 27.20 -12.92
C ASP A 591 -23.91 28.09 -13.65
N GLY A 592 -22.65 27.65 -13.78
CA GLY A 592 -21.61 28.36 -14.54
C GLY A 592 -21.80 28.36 -16.06
N ALA A 593 -22.47 27.36 -16.62
CA ALA A 593 -22.79 27.28 -18.04
C ALA A 593 -24.03 28.13 -18.42
N GLY A 594 -24.91 28.42 -17.47
CA GLY A 594 -26.10 29.24 -17.67
C GLY A 594 -25.86 30.76 -17.72
N SER A 595 -24.70 31.23 -17.23
CA SER A 595 -24.42 32.69 -17.15
C SER A 595 -23.60 33.24 -18.34
N ARG A 596 -23.34 32.45 -19.36
CA ARG A 596 -22.66 32.84 -20.63
C ARG A 596 -23.58 32.64 -21.85
N ARG A 597 -24.82 33.17 -21.77
CA ARG A 597 -25.64 33.38 -22.96
C ARG A 597 -26.03 34.85 -23.07
#